data_29bb0438b4ca9aa97cc8b2a23a3b39b3
#
_entry.id   29bb0438b4ca9aa97cc8b2a23a3b39b3
#
_cell.length_a   1.000
_cell.length_b   1.000
_cell.length_c   1.000
_cell.angle_alpha   90.00
_cell.angle_beta   90.00
_cell.angle_gamma   90.00
#
_symmetry.space_group_name_H-M   'P 1'
#
loop_
_entity.id
_entity.type
_entity.pdbx_description
1 polymer ?
#
loop_
_entity_poly.entity_id
_entity_poly.type
_entity_poly.pdbx_seq_one_letter_code
_entity_poly.pdbx_strand_id
1 'polypeptide(L)'
;PITDLTIKDNSLIVATQGRSLWMIDDLTVLHQLPNSNKDPYLFKPKPTYRLRGNGGKNSLTMGTNKPNGVEVHFYIPSYEKGSDTVELSFHDEKGNEIKKFSTSDDDNKLEVKDGGNVFVWDYKYPGAEKFEGMVMWSASLNGAKAVPGTYQVKLSVNNFESQNSFEILKSPTSESSVDQMREQFNFVNQINKTISNAHQSIKKIRKIKLKLNEFLTNFSDNSDAENIIKKANFLVDSLSTVENALYQTKNESRQDPLNFPIKLTNKLGHIANLVTINDFPPTDQDKRLMMELSEKINKEIEVFNKLMTSDVSEFNLSFKKLQLDYLIN
;
A
#
# COMPACT_ATOMS: atom_id res chain seq x y z
N PRO A 1 21.81 42.87 1.22
CA PRO A 1 22.73 42.44 2.27
C PRO A 1 22.02 41.70 3.38
N ILE A 2 22.74 40.79 4.04
CA ILE A 2 22.30 40.12 5.28
C ILE A 2 22.67 41.07 6.41
N THR A 3 21.74 41.34 7.29
CA THR A 3 21.92 42.29 8.42
C THR A 3 22.08 41.57 9.75
N ASP A 4 21.50 40.35 9.90
CA ASP A 4 21.64 39.60 11.14
C ASP A 4 21.36 38.09 10.87
N LEU A 5 21.92 37.24 11.75
CA LEU A 5 21.76 35.78 11.75
C LEU A 5 21.53 35.31 13.18
N THR A 6 20.54 34.44 13.37
CA THR A 6 20.34 33.79 14.67
C THR A 6 19.92 32.34 14.48
N ILE A 7 20.29 31.47 15.44
CA ILE A 7 19.86 30.07 15.49
C ILE A 7 18.93 29.91 16.69
N LYS A 8 17.74 29.40 16.42
CA LYS A 8 16.73 29.08 17.43
C LYS A 8 16.15 27.70 17.16
N ASP A 9 16.19 26.83 18.16
CA ASP A 9 15.61 25.49 18.11
C ASP A 9 16.02 24.70 16.85
N ASN A 10 17.30 24.73 16.50
CA ASN A 10 17.88 24.11 15.28
C ASN A 10 17.40 24.72 13.96
N SER A 11 16.83 25.94 13.97
CA SER A 11 16.47 26.69 12.77
C SER A 11 17.40 27.91 12.61
N LEU A 12 17.88 28.17 11.40
CA LEU A 12 18.62 29.37 11.06
C LEU A 12 17.66 30.43 10.54
N ILE A 13 17.64 31.57 11.21
CA ILE A 13 16.87 32.76 10.82
C ILE A 13 17.81 33.81 10.30
N VAL A 14 17.52 34.34 9.10
CA VAL A 14 18.35 35.32 8.40
C VAL A 14 17.55 36.60 8.18
N ALA A 15 17.99 37.70 8.74
CA ALA A 15 17.44 39.01 8.47
C ALA A 15 18.14 39.65 7.26
N THR A 16 17.35 40.18 6.32
CA THR A 16 17.89 40.84 5.12
C THR A 16 17.39 42.25 4.98
N GLN A 17 18.22 43.11 4.40
CA GLN A 17 17.80 44.46 4.05
C GLN A 17 16.96 44.44 2.75
N GLY A 18 15.67 44.68 2.90
CA GLY A 18 14.74 44.84 1.76
C GLY A 18 14.17 43.54 1.19
N ARG A 19 14.48 42.34 1.73
CA ARG A 19 13.94 41.05 1.28
C ARG A 19 13.39 40.17 2.39
N SER A 20 12.85 40.80 3.45
CA SER A 20 12.21 40.12 4.58
C SER A 20 13.15 39.18 5.38
N LEU A 21 12.58 38.36 6.21
CA LEU A 21 13.25 37.33 6.98
C LEU A 21 13.19 36.02 6.21
N TRP A 22 14.26 35.25 6.24
CA TRP A 22 14.38 33.93 5.68
C TRP A 22 14.67 32.93 6.79
N MET A 23 14.20 31.70 6.64
CA MET A 23 14.44 30.66 7.62
C MET A 23 14.76 29.33 6.92
N ILE A 24 15.80 28.68 7.44
CA ILE A 24 16.04 27.25 7.22
C ILE A 24 15.53 26.54 8.47
N ASP A 25 14.43 25.84 8.36
CA ASP A 25 13.71 25.22 9.48
C ASP A 25 14.49 24.14 10.22
N ASP A 26 15.49 23.54 9.60
CA ASP A 26 16.15 22.37 10.13
C ASP A 26 17.61 22.28 9.69
N LEU A 27 18.51 22.45 10.62
CA LEU A 27 19.94 22.34 10.39
C LEU A 27 20.50 20.92 10.58
N THR A 28 19.64 19.93 10.87
CA THR A 28 20.06 18.55 11.18
C THR A 28 20.93 17.94 10.08
N VAL A 29 20.58 18.18 8.81
CA VAL A 29 21.36 17.71 7.66
C VAL A 29 22.72 18.40 7.59
N LEU A 30 22.77 19.73 7.81
CA LEU A 30 24.01 20.50 7.79
C LEU A 30 24.99 20.08 8.89
N HIS A 31 24.48 19.72 10.08
CA HIS A 31 25.31 19.23 11.20
C HIS A 31 25.87 17.81 10.93
N GLN A 32 25.32 17.07 9.98
CA GLN A 32 25.74 15.72 9.63
C GLN A 32 26.54 15.64 8.33
N LEU A 33 26.87 16.79 7.70
CA LEU A 33 27.60 16.78 6.44
C LEU A 33 28.91 16.01 6.58
N PRO A 34 29.17 15.00 5.73
CA PRO A 34 30.42 14.25 5.76
C PRO A 34 31.58 15.10 5.26
N ASN A 35 32.80 14.77 5.71
CA ASN A 35 34.02 15.45 5.27
C ASN A 35 34.40 15.17 3.80
N SER A 36 33.75 14.19 3.17
CA SER A 36 33.98 13.80 1.78
C SER A 36 32.64 13.52 1.09
N ASN A 37 32.51 13.97 -0.15
CA ASN A 37 31.34 13.75 -1.01
C ASN A 37 31.57 12.65 -2.05
N LYS A 38 32.52 11.75 -1.80
CA LYS A 38 32.88 10.69 -2.78
C LYS A 38 31.95 9.48 -2.69
N ASP A 39 31.40 9.20 -1.53
CA ASP A 39 30.56 8.04 -1.25
C ASP A 39 29.11 8.43 -1.00
N PRO A 40 28.14 7.53 -1.25
CA PRO A 40 26.76 7.74 -0.81
C PRO A 40 26.70 7.93 0.70
N TYR A 41 25.71 8.69 1.16
CA TYR A 41 25.54 8.98 2.58
C TYR A 41 24.07 9.03 2.96
N LEU A 42 23.71 8.36 4.05
CA LEU A 42 22.36 8.40 4.63
C LEU A 42 22.39 9.27 5.89
N PHE A 43 21.70 10.41 5.86
CA PHE A 43 21.56 11.25 7.04
C PHE A 43 20.61 10.60 8.05
N LYS A 44 20.92 10.69 9.33
CA LYS A 44 20.03 10.22 10.39
C LYS A 44 18.79 11.10 10.42
N PRO A 45 17.58 10.51 10.20
CA PRO A 45 16.35 11.28 10.29
C PRO A 45 16.13 11.77 11.72
N LYS A 46 15.56 12.97 11.86
CA LYS A 46 15.16 13.48 13.17
C LYS A 46 13.89 12.80 13.68
N PRO A 47 13.64 12.82 15.00
CA PRO A 47 12.36 12.43 15.56
C PRO A 47 11.20 13.19 14.90
N THR A 48 10.17 12.50 14.48
CA THR A 48 9.06 13.08 13.72
C THR A 48 7.73 12.77 14.39
N TYR A 49 6.88 13.78 14.58
CA TYR A 49 5.55 13.58 15.12
C TYR A 49 4.62 12.89 14.13
N ARG A 50 3.88 11.89 14.61
CA ARG A 50 2.80 11.24 13.86
C ARG A 50 1.60 12.20 13.79
N LEU A 51 1.57 13.01 12.74
CA LEU A 51 0.55 14.02 12.53
C LEU A 51 -0.61 13.49 11.67
N ARG A 52 -1.74 14.18 11.74
CA ARG A 52 -2.81 14.02 10.73
C ARG A 52 -2.39 14.77 9.46
N GLY A 53 -2.78 14.23 8.30
CA GLY A 53 -2.51 14.90 7.03
C GLY A 53 -3.18 16.28 6.97
N ASN A 54 -2.42 17.27 6.52
CA ASN A 54 -2.95 18.60 6.23
C ASN A 54 -3.47 18.63 4.79
N GLY A 55 -4.78 18.58 4.63
CA GLY A 55 -5.47 18.70 3.33
C GLY A 55 -5.55 20.13 2.79
N GLY A 56 -4.54 20.98 3.01
CA GLY A 56 -4.52 22.34 2.48
C GLY A 56 -4.10 22.38 0.99
N LYS A 57 -4.77 23.18 0.19
CA LYS A 57 -4.27 23.54 -1.15
C LYS A 57 -3.08 24.50 -0.99
N ASN A 58 -1.98 24.22 -1.68
CA ASN A 58 -0.87 25.15 -1.75
C ASN A 58 -1.32 26.43 -2.47
N SER A 59 -1.08 27.56 -1.85
CA SER A 59 -1.32 28.88 -2.42
C SER A 59 -0.03 29.69 -2.38
N LEU A 60 0.21 30.51 -3.39
CA LEU A 60 1.38 31.39 -3.43
C LEU A 60 1.41 32.45 -2.29
N THR A 61 0.26 32.66 -1.65
CA THR A 61 0.11 33.64 -0.56
C THR A 61 0.05 33.01 0.82
N MET A 62 0.20 31.68 0.92
CA MET A 62 0.19 30.94 2.19
C MET A 62 1.51 30.22 2.37
N GLY A 63 2.00 30.18 3.61
CA GLY A 63 3.12 29.31 3.98
C GLY A 63 2.76 27.84 3.79
N THR A 64 3.75 27.02 3.44
CA THR A 64 3.59 25.58 3.32
C THR A 64 4.03 24.90 4.62
N ASN A 65 3.21 23.97 5.11
CA ASN A 65 3.63 23.12 6.22
C ASN A 65 4.69 22.10 5.76
N LYS A 66 5.48 21.61 6.70
CA LYS A 66 6.34 20.44 6.43
C LYS A 66 5.52 19.25 5.93
N PRO A 67 6.09 18.40 5.07
CA PRO A 67 5.44 17.17 4.65
C PRO A 67 5.03 16.32 5.85
N ASN A 68 3.88 15.69 5.77
CA ASN A 68 3.41 14.78 6.80
C ASN A 68 4.05 13.41 6.60
N GLY A 69 5.16 13.17 7.25
CA GLY A 69 5.95 11.96 7.08
C GLY A 69 7.33 12.08 7.72
N VAL A 70 8.09 11.00 7.62
CA VAL A 70 9.50 10.99 8.01
C VAL A 70 10.33 11.45 6.82
N GLU A 71 10.96 12.61 6.94
CA GLU A 71 11.89 13.10 5.94
C GLU A 71 13.22 12.36 6.07
N VAL A 72 13.58 11.64 5.00
CA VAL A 72 14.85 10.91 4.88
C VAL A 72 15.71 11.63 3.86
N HIS A 73 16.77 12.23 4.32
CA HIS A 73 17.77 12.87 3.48
C HIS A 73 18.90 11.91 3.18
N PHE A 74 19.36 11.88 1.94
CA PHE A 74 20.50 11.06 1.51
C PHE A 74 21.26 11.75 0.38
N TYR A 75 22.51 11.41 0.24
CA TYR A 75 23.40 11.96 -0.77
C TYR A 75 23.89 10.83 -1.71
N ILE A 76 23.83 11.07 -3.00
CA ILE A 76 24.34 10.18 -4.05
C ILE A 76 25.36 10.97 -4.87
N PRO A 77 26.65 10.61 -4.88
CA PRO A 77 27.68 11.35 -5.61
C PRO A 77 27.42 11.42 -7.11
N SER A 78 26.99 10.31 -7.69
CA SER A 78 26.64 10.15 -9.10
C SER A 78 25.58 9.06 -9.23
N TYR A 79 24.60 9.27 -10.10
CA TYR A 79 23.51 8.34 -10.38
C TYR A 79 23.32 8.21 -11.89
N GLU A 80 23.45 6.99 -12.41
CA GLU A 80 23.16 6.68 -13.81
C GLU A 80 21.87 5.87 -13.92
N LYS A 81 20.84 6.53 -14.48
CA LYS A 81 19.52 5.93 -14.63
C LYS A 81 19.58 4.68 -15.52
N GLY A 82 19.10 3.56 -15.00
CA GLY A 82 19.06 2.27 -15.69
C GLY A 82 20.28 1.37 -15.42
N SER A 83 21.38 1.94 -14.93
CA SER A 83 22.57 1.18 -14.50
C SER A 83 22.62 1.04 -12.98
N ASP A 84 22.32 2.13 -12.26
CA ASP A 84 22.36 2.14 -10.79
C ASP A 84 21.02 1.76 -10.17
N THR A 85 21.09 0.91 -9.15
CA THR A 85 19.94 0.58 -8.31
C THR A 85 20.09 1.28 -6.96
N VAL A 86 19.11 2.11 -6.63
CA VAL A 86 19.01 2.79 -5.34
C VAL A 86 17.74 2.35 -4.64
N GLU A 87 17.85 1.92 -3.38
CA GLU A 87 16.74 1.46 -2.58
C GLU A 87 16.73 2.17 -1.22
N LEU A 88 15.53 2.53 -0.77
CA LEU A 88 15.23 2.93 0.60
C LEU A 88 14.24 1.94 1.19
N SER A 89 14.62 1.26 2.27
CA SER A 89 13.75 0.36 3.00
C SER A 89 13.55 0.83 4.44
N PHE A 90 12.32 0.70 4.91
CA PHE A 90 11.90 1.04 6.27
C PHE A 90 11.62 -0.23 7.04
N HIS A 91 12.11 -0.28 8.29
CA HIS A 91 12.02 -1.46 9.14
C HIS A 91 11.45 -1.10 10.51
N ASP A 92 10.78 -2.06 11.14
CA ASP A 92 10.34 -1.94 12.53
C ASP A 92 11.52 -2.09 13.51
N GLU A 93 11.25 -1.93 14.79
CA GLU A 93 12.24 -2.08 15.87
C GLU A 93 12.93 -3.46 15.88
N LYS A 94 12.24 -4.50 15.38
CA LYS A 94 12.75 -5.87 15.31
C LYS A 94 13.55 -6.16 14.05
N GLY A 95 13.66 -5.18 13.13
CA GLY A 95 14.32 -5.33 11.85
C GLY A 95 13.47 -5.95 10.74
N ASN A 96 12.16 -6.16 10.97
CA ASN A 96 11.27 -6.62 9.91
C ASN A 96 11.03 -5.50 8.89
N GLU A 97 11.19 -5.80 7.60
CA GLU A 97 10.92 -4.84 6.54
C GLU A 97 9.43 -4.47 6.53
N ILE A 98 9.15 -3.17 6.58
CA ILE A 98 7.80 -2.61 6.48
C ILE A 98 7.49 -2.31 5.01
N LYS A 99 8.38 -1.58 4.36
CA LYS A 99 8.18 -1.14 2.99
C LYS A 99 9.52 -0.77 2.36
N LYS A 100 9.66 -1.08 1.07
CA LYS A 100 10.81 -0.74 0.26
C LYS A 100 10.41 0.12 -0.93
N PHE A 101 11.24 1.08 -1.29
CA PHE A 101 11.15 1.93 -2.46
C PHE A 101 12.42 1.77 -3.28
N SER A 102 12.31 1.64 -4.60
CA SER A 102 13.46 1.40 -5.47
C SER A 102 13.36 2.21 -6.76
N THR A 103 14.51 2.52 -7.35
CA THR A 103 14.58 3.13 -8.68
C THR A 103 14.12 2.18 -9.79
N SER A 104 14.12 0.85 -9.52
CA SER A 104 13.69 -0.22 -10.43
C SER A 104 12.27 -0.74 -10.19
N ASP A 105 11.54 -0.22 -9.19
CA ASP A 105 10.18 -0.63 -8.85
C ASP A 105 9.17 0.41 -9.37
N ASP A 106 8.24 0.01 -10.22
CA ASP A 106 7.24 0.92 -10.77
C ASP A 106 6.10 1.25 -9.78
N ASP A 107 5.79 0.33 -8.85
CA ASP A 107 4.72 0.52 -7.86
C ASP A 107 5.17 1.34 -6.64
N ASN A 108 6.44 1.14 -6.20
CA ASN A 108 7.06 1.87 -5.10
C ASN A 108 8.31 2.59 -5.60
N LYS A 109 8.12 3.44 -6.60
CA LYS A 109 9.22 4.13 -7.27
C LYS A 109 9.94 5.09 -6.35
N LEU A 110 11.27 5.01 -6.35
CA LEU A 110 12.16 5.99 -5.77
C LEU A 110 12.74 6.87 -6.87
N GLU A 111 12.49 8.18 -6.81
CA GLU A 111 13.13 9.15 -7.70
C GLU A 111 14.42 9.64 -7.08
N VAL A 112 15.51 9.56 -7.85
CA VAL A 112 16.86 9.89 -7.41
C VAL A 112 17.57 10.78 -8.43
N LYS A 113 18.41 11.66 -7.95
CA LYS A 113 19.32 12.52 -8.75
C LYS A 113 20.70 12.58 -8.11
N ASP A 114 21.66 13.08 -8.85
CA ASP A 114 22.99 13.42 -8.30
C ASP A 114 22.89 14.44 -7.16
N GLY A 115 23.72 14.27 -6.15
CA GLY A 115 23.79 15.14 -5.01
C GLY A 115 22.77 14.82 -3.93
N GLY A 116 22.22 15.87 -3.32
CA GLY A 116 21.25 15.74 -2.22
C GLY A 116 19.87 15.33 -2.68
N ASN A 117 19.31 14.34 -2.02
CA ASN A 117 17.97 13.80 -2.22
C ASN A 117 17.17 13.85 -0.93
N VAL A 118 15.85 13.94 -1.04
CA VAL A 118 14.92 13.82 0.09
C VAL A 118 13.75 12.92 -0.30
N PHE A 119 13.44 12.00 0.58
CA PHE A 119 12.26 11.13 0.47
C PHE A 119 11.40 11.29 1.72
N VAL A 120 10.09 11.29 1.56
CA VAL A 120 9.14 11.39 2.67
C VAL A 120 8.35 10.10 2.78
N TRP A 121 8.58 9.34 3.87
CA TRP A 121 7.77 8.17 4.18
C TRP A 121 6.51 8.59 4.96
N ASP A 122 5.35 8.24 4.47
CA ASP A 122 4.03 8.61 5.02
C ASP A 122 3.61 7.80 6.25
N TYR A 123 4.53 7.15 6.93
CA TYR A 123 4.39 6.23 8.08
C TYR A 123 3.49 5.01 7.81
N LYS A 124 3.09 4.73 6.57
CA LYS A 124 2.15 3.65 6.32
C LYS A 124 2.84 2.35 6.01
N TYR A 125 2.30 1.31 6.59
CA TYR A 125 2.56 -0.07 6.21
C TYR A 125 1.92 -0.38 4.86
N PRO A 126 2.25 -1.52 4.22
CA PRO A 126 1.55 -1.95 3.03
C PRO A 126 0.05 -2.03 3.25
N GLY A 127 -0.71 -1.62 2.27
CA GLY A 127 -2.16 -1.71 2.28
C GLY A 127 -2.67 -3.07 1.81
N ALA A 128 -3.99 -3.18 1.67
CA ALA A 128 -4.59 -4.38 1.11
C ALA A 128 -4.32 -4.50 -0.40
N GLU A 129 -4.20 -5.74 -0.86
CA GLU A 129 -4.02 -6.11 -2.26
C GLU A 129 -5.11 -5.49 -3.14
N LYS A 130 -4.72 -5.01 -4.32
CA LYS A 130 -5.63 -4.45 -5.33
C LYS A 130 -5.63 -5.31 -6.57
N PHE A 131 -6.65 -5.16 -7.41
CA PHE A 131 -6.73 -5.75 -8.74
C PHE A 131 -7.18 -4.70 -9.76
N GLU A 132 -6.86 -4.93 -11.01
CA GLU A 132 -7.17 -4.02 -12.11
C GLU A 132 -8.69 -3.82 -12.29
N GLY A 133 -9.11 -2.58 -12.58
CA GLY A 133 -10.51 -2.21 -12.77
C GLY A 133 -11.34 -2.20 -11.47
N MET A 134 -10.70 -2.24 -10.29
CA MET A 134 -11.42 -2.24 -9.01
C MET A 134 -12.03 -0.88 -8.70
N VAL A 135 -13.33 -0.86 -8.45
CA VAL A 135 -14.08 0.30 -7.97
C VAL A 135 -14.66 0.00 -6.59
N MET A 136 -14.30 0.81 -5.61
CA MET A 136 -14.83 0.70 -4.24
C MET A 136 -15.42 2.05 -3.78
N TRP A 137 -16.47 1.97 -2.97
CA TRP A 137 -17.19 3.13 -2.44
C TRP A 137 -16.82 3.39 -0.99
N SER A 138 -16.30 4.60 -0.71
CA SER A 138 -15.98 5.04 0.67
C SER A 138 -15.20 4.01 1.50
N ALA A 139 -14.31 3.24 0.85
CA ALA A 139 -13.51 2.21 1.47
C ALA A 139 -12.03 2.60 1.44
N SER A 140 -11.27 2.22 2.47
CA SER A 140 -9.83 2.38 2.53
C SER A 140 -9.15 1.02 2.38
N LEU A 141 -8.18 0.95 1.47
CA LEU A 141 -7.23 -0.16 1.32
C LEU A 141 -5.82 0.27 1.74
N ASN A 142 -5.69 1.45 2.34
CA ASN A 142 -4.41 1.97 2.78
C ASN A 142 -3.85 1.14 3.94
N GLY A 143 -2.55 1.09 4.03
CA GLY A 143 -1.86 0.47 5.16
C GLY A 143 -2.14 1.22 6.47
N ALA A 144 -2.05 0.50 7.57
CA ALA A 144 -2.13 1.08 8.89
C ALA A 144 -0.95 2.04 9.11
N LYS A 145 -1.18 3.15 9.80
CA LYS A 145 -0.12 4.07 10.20
C LYS A 145 0.76 3.46 11.28
N ALA A 146 2.06 3.59 11.14
CA ALA A 146 3.05 3.21 12.14
C ALA A 146 2.70 3.78 13.52
N VAL A 147 2.85 2.98 14.55
CA VAL A 147 2.64 3.38 15.95
C VAL A 147 3.86 4.18 16.42
N PRO A 148 3.71 5.19 17.30
CA PRO A 148 4.86 5.83 17.91
C PRO A 148 5.86 4.84 18.49
N GLY A 149 7.15 5.00 18.18
CA GLY A 149 8.22 4.07 18.55
C GLY A 149 9.46 4.25 17.69
N THR A 150 10.43 3.35 17.85
CA THR A 150 11.70 3.35 17.11
C THR A 150 11.57 2.54 15.82
N TYR A 151 12.14 3.07 14.76
CA TYR A 151 12.17 2.49 13.42
C TYR A 151 13.55 2.61 12.82
N GLN A 152 13.78 1.94 11.71
CA GLN A 152 15.04 1.99 10.98
C GLN A 152 14.78 2.31 9.53
N VAL A 153 15.71 3.05 8.91
CA VAL A 153 15.77 3.27 7.47
C VAL A 153 17.13 2.80 6.95
N LYS A 154 17.10 2.04 5.86
CA LYS A 154 18.29 1.55 5.18
C LYS A 154 18.33 2.13 3.78
N LEU A 155 19.49 2.68 3.39
CA LEU A 155 19.83 3.07 2.04
C LEU A 155 20.76 2.01 1.44
N SER A 156 20.41 1.50 0.27
CA SER A 156 21.29 0.67 -0.56
C SER A 156 21.53 1.37 -1.89
N VAL A 157 22.79 1.46 -2.31
CA VAL A 157 23.21 2.02 -3.59
C VAL A 157 24.19 1.03 -4.21
N ASN A 158 23.77 0.22 -5.15
CA ASN A 158 24.55 -0.90 -5.69
C ASN A 158 25.12 -1.78 -4.56
N ASN A 159 26.44 -1.72 -4.33
CA ASN A 159 27.12 -2.48 -3.27
C ASN A 159 27.29 -1.69 -1.95
N PHE A 160 26.84 -0.44 -1.89
CA PHE A 160 26.92 0.37 -0.68
C PHE A 160 25.66 0.19 0.15
N GLU A 161 25.80 0.08 1.47
CA GLU A 161 24.69 0.02 2.42
C GLU A 161 24.96 0.93 3.63
N SER A 162 23.93 1.62 4.05
CA SER A 162 23.92 2.43 5.27
C SER A 162 22.58 2.36 5.95
N GLN A 163 22.55 2.39 7.28
CA GLN A 163 21.34 2.29 8.07
C GLN A 163 21.36 3.25 9.24
N ASN A 164 20.21 3.86 9.51
CA ASN A 164 20.01 4.73 10.66
C ASN A 164 18.69 4.40 11.38
N SER A 165 18.67 4.56 12.71
CA SER A 165 17.44 4.52 13.50
C SER A 165 16.85 5.91 13.67
N PHE A 166 15.52 5.98 13.74
CA PHE A 166 14.78 7.21 14.00
C PHE A 166 13.54 6.92 14.86
N GLU A 167 12.92 7.96 15.38
CA GLU A 167 11.74 7.84 16.23
C GLU A 167 10.52 8.49 15.56
N ILE A 168 9.39 7.80 15.66
CA ILE A 168 8.06 8.37 15.42
C ILE A 168 7.47 8.71 16.79
N LEU A 169 7.22 9.99 17.02
CA LEU A 169 6.68 10.51 18.26
C LEU A 169 5.15 10.60 18.17
N LYS A 170 4.49 10.37 19.31
CA LYS A 170 3.07 10.66 19.43
C LYS A 170 2.82 12.17 19.29
N SER A 171 1.82 12.57 18.47
CA SER A 171 1.42 13.98 18.41
C SER A 171 1.04 14.50 19.79
N PRO A 172 1.53 15.67 20.22
CA PRO A 172 1.14 16.26 21.49
C PRO A 172 -0.36 16.61 21.57
N THR A 173 -1.01 16.78 20.43
CA THR A 173 -2.45 17.07 20.34
C THR A 173 -3.31 15.82 20.29
N SER A 174 -2.74 14.62 20.26
CA SER A 174 -3.51 13.38 20.25
C SER A 174 -3.86 12.97 21.67
N GLU A 175 -5.15 12.74 21.94
CA GLU A 175 -5.65 12.25 23.22
C GLU A 175 -5.44 10.74 23.40
N SER A 176 -5.29 10.00 22.30
CA SER A 176 -5.12 8.54 22.33
C SER A 176 -3.77 8.13 22.92
N SER A 177 -3.75 7.07 23.69
CA SER A 177 -2.51 6.44 24.16
C SER A 177 -1.81 5.69 23.02
N VAL A 178 -0.53 5.38 23.19
CA VAL A 178 0.23 4.54 22.24
C VAL A 178 -0.38 3.15 22.11
N ASP A 179 -0.91 2.59 23.20
CA ASP A 179 -1.57 1.27 23.19
C ASP A 179 -2.88 1.30 22.41
N GLN A 180 -3.67 2.36 22.52
CA GLN A 180 -4.87 2.55 21.70
C GLN A 180 -4.54 2.69 20.22
N MET A 181 -3.47 3.40 19.87
CA MET A 181 -2.97 3.48 18.50
C MET A 181 -2.49 2.11 17.98
N ARG A 182 -1.88 1.30 18.85
CA ARG A 182 -1.46 -0.07 18.53
C ARG A 182 -2.66 -0.99 18.30
N GLU A 183 -3.70 -0.85 19.09
CA GLU A 183 -4.96 -1.57 18.88
C GLU A 183 -5.57 -1.24 17.51
N GLN A 184 -5.66 0.06 17.16
CA GLN A 184 -6.11 0.50 15.84
C GLN A 184 -5.23 -0.06 14.72
N PHE A 185 -3.90 0.00 14.87
CA PHE A 185 -2.94 -0.55 13.91
C PHE A 185 -3.17 -2.04 13.65
N ASN A 186 -3.30 -2.84 14.70
CA ASN A 186 -3.54 -4.26 14.59
C ASN A 186 -4.88 -4.57 13.91
N PHE A 187 -5.92 -3.81 14.25
CA PHE A 187 -7.24 -3.94 13.68
C PHE A 187 -7.25 -3.65 12.17
N VAL A 188 -6.63 -2.56 11.74
CA VAL A 188 -6.53 -2.20 10.31
C VAL A 188 -5.71 -3.23 9.54
N ASN A 189 -4.60 -3.74 10.10
CA ASN A 189 -3.80 -4.78 9.46
C ASN A 189 -4.57 -6.10 9.32
N GLN A 190 -5.40 -6.46 10.29
CA GLN A 190 -6.25 -7.64 10.19
C GLN A 190 -7.29 -7.49 9.07
N ILE A 191 -7.93 -6.32 8.95
CA ILE A 191 -8.83 -6.00 7.84
C ILE A 191 -8.09 -6.13 6.50
N ASN A 192 -6.95 -5.48 6.36
CA ASN A 192 -6.17 -5.48 5.13
C ASN A 192 -5.74 -6.90 4.71
N LYS A 193 -5.35 -7.74 5.68
CA LYS A 193 -5.03 -9.15 5.43
C LYS A 193 -6.24 -9.92 4.90
N THR A 194 -7.41 -9.76 5.51
CA THR A 194 -8.64 -10.43 5.07
C THR A 194 -9.05 -9.98 3.66
N ILE A 195 -9.00 -8.69 3.39
CA ILE A 195 -9.30 -8.14 2.06
C ILE A 195 -8.28 -8.65 1.03
N SER A 196 -6.99 -8.67 1.35
CA SER A 196 -5.94 -9.16 0.46
C SER A 196 -6.15 -10.61 0.06
N ASN A 197 -6.52 -11.49 0.99
CA ASN A 197 -6.84 -12.88 0.71
C ASN A 197 -8.03 -13.02 -0.25
N ALA A 198 -9.08 -12.21 -0.03
CA ALA A 198 -10.25 -12.19 -0.91
C ALA A 198 -9.89 -11.67 -2.31
N HIS A 199 -9.12 -10.59 -2.41
CA HIS A 199 -8.72 -10.01 -3.68
C HIS A 199 -7.77 -10.92 -4.47
N GLN A 200 -6.87 -11.66 -3.80
CA GLN A 200 -6.07 -12.71 -4.45
C GLN A 200 -6.93 -13.84 -5.00
N SER A 201 -7.99 -14.23 -4.26
CA SER A 201 -8.95 -15.21 -4.74
C SER A 201 -9.71 -14.69 -5.97
N ILE A 202 -10.15 -13.44 -5.98
CA ILE A 202 -10.80 -12.80 -7.13
C ILE A 202 -9.86 -12.77 -8.36
N LYS A 203 -8.59 -12.40 -8.19
CA LYS A 203 -7.59 -12.47 -9.29
C LYS A 203 -7.49 -13.87 -9.89
N LYS A 204 -7.44 -14.91 -9.03
CA LYS A 204 -7.39 -16.31 -9.49
C LYS A 204 -8.69 -16.72 -10.18
N ILE A 205 -9.85 -16.38 -9.63
CA ILE A 205 -11.16 -16.62 -10.23
C ILE A 205 -11.22 -16.04 -11.64
N ARG A 206 -10.87 -14.77 -11.81
CA ARG A 206 -10.88 -14.10 -13.12
C ARG A 206 -9.99 -14.78 -14.13
N LYS A 207 -8.76 -15.15 -13.71
CA LYS A 207 -7.82 -15.88 -14.59
C LYS A 207 -8.36 -17.25 -15.03
N ILE A 208 -9.05 -17.96 -14.14
CA ILE A 208 -9.65 -19.27 -14.46
C ILE A 208 -10.85 -19.09 -15.37
N LYS A 209 -11.75 -18.16 -15.08
CA LYS A 209 -12.92 -17.85 -15.91
C LYS A 209 -12.51 -17.45 -17.33
N LEU A 210 -11.44 -16.66 -17.49
CA LEU A 210 -10.90 -16.31 -18.80
C LEU A 210 -10.56 -17.59 -19.60
N LYS A 211 -9.78 -18.49 -19.02
CA LYS A 211 -9.41 -19.76 -19.68
C LYS A 211 -10.59 -20.69 -19.97
N LEU A 212 -11.57 -20.76 -19.05
CA LEU A 212 -12.78 -21.53 -19.26
C LEU A 212 -13.63 -20.97 -20.42
N ASN A 213 -13.75 -19.63 -20.49
CA ASN A 213 -14.48 -18.97 -21.57
C ASN A 213 -13.77 -19.13 -22.93
N GLU A 214 -12.44 -19.08 -22.98
CA GLU A 214 -11.65 -19.39 -24.17
C GLU A 214 -11.92 -20.84 -24.62
N PHE A 215 -11.90 -21.79 -23.68
CA PHE A 215 -12.28 -23.20 -23.99
C PHE A 215 -13.70 -23.29 -24.52
N LEU A 216 -14.68 -22.70 -23.86
CA LEU A 216 -16.09 -22.74 -24.27
C LEU A 216 -16.28 -22.17 -25.69
N THR A 217 -15.57 -21.09 -26.03
CA THR A 217 -15.64 -20.48 -27.38
C THR A 217 -15.04 -21.39 -28.44
N ASN A 218 -13.90 -22.05 -28.15
CA ASN A 218 -13.17 -22.84 -29.13
C ASN A 218 -13.83 -24.23 -29.38
N PHE A 219 -14.59 -24.73 -28.42
CA PHE A 219 -15.15 -26.09 -28.47
C PHE A 219 -16.68 -26.14 -28.42
N SER A 220 -17.38 -25.01 -28.61
CA SER A 220 -18.85 -24.90 -28.52
C SER A 220 -19.59 -25.94 -29.39
N ASP A 221 -19.08 -26.26 -30.56
CA ASP A 221 -19.73 -27.12 -31.56
C ASP A 221 -19.17 -28.55 -31.57
N ASN A 222 -18.31 -28.90 -30.61
CA ASN A 222 -17.70 -30.22 -30.56
C ASN A 222 -18.57 -31.18 -29.73
N SER A 223 -19.22 -32.15 -30.40
CA SER A 223 -20.08 -33.18 -29.78
C SER A 223 -19.35 -34.04 -28.75
N ASP A 224 -18.06 -34.32 -28.97
CA ASP A 224 -17.28 -35.17 -28.08
C ASP A 224 -16.89 -34.40 -26.77
N ALA A 225 -17.02 -33.09 -26.79
CA ALA A 225 -16.73 -32.18 -25.65
C ALA A 225 -17.99 -31.82 -24.82
N GLU A 226 -19.20 -32.30 -25.17
CA GLU A 226 -20.46 -31.87 -24.52
C GLU A 226 -20.41 -31.97 -22.98
N ASN A 227 -19.90 -33.08 -22.46
CA ASN A 227 -19.84 -33.29 -21.00
C ASN A 227 -18.87 -32.34 -20.31
N ILE A 228 -17.73 -32.05 -20.95
CA ILE A 228 -16.73 -31.12 -20.38
C ILE A 228 -17.17 -29.67 -20.53
N ILE A 229 -17.94 -29.34 -21.58
CA ILE A 229 -18.59 -28.03 -21.75
C ILE A 229 -19.58 -27.77 -20.59
N LYS A 230 -20.39 -28.76 -20.21
CA LYS A 230 -21.29 -28.66 -19.05
C LYS A 230 -20.51 -28.39 -17.75
N LYS A 231 -19.37 -29.06 -17.53
CA LYS A 231 -18.48 -28.82 -16.37
C LYS A 231 -17.88 -27.45 -16.43
N ALA A 232 -17.44 -26.97 -17.59
CA ALA A 232 -16.88 -25.62 -17.74
C ALA A 232 -17.92 -24.55 -17.39
N ASN A 233 -19.14 -24.64 -17.89
CA ASN A 233 -20.23 -23.72 -17.57
C ASN A 233 -20.54 -23.71 -16.06
N PHE A 234 -20.67 -24.91 -15.45
CA PHE A 234 -20.87 -25.04 -14.01
C PHE A 234 -19.76 -24.32 -13.20
N LEU A 235 -18.49 -24.49 -13.63
CA LEU A 235 -17.36 -23.81 -12.99
C LEU A 235 -17.42 -22.28 -13.15
N VAL A 236 -17.73 -21.79 -14.35
CA VAL A 236 -17.88 -20.34 -14.60
C VAL A 236 -18.96 -19.73 -13.71
N ASP A 237 -20.12 -20.40 -13.58
CA ASP A 237 -21.24 -19.94 -12.76
C ASP A 237 -20.90 -19.99 -11.26
N SER A 238 -20.29 -21.08 -10.79
CA SER A 238 -19.90 -21.25 -9.40
C SER A 238 -18.83 -20.23 -8.98
N LEU A 239 -17.80 -20.04 -9.81
CA LEU A 239 -16.75 -19.04 -9.57
C LEU A 239 -17.31 -17.61 -9.62
N SER A 240 -18.26 -17.34 -10.51
CA SER A 240 -18.93 -16.04 -10.59
C SER A 240 -19.78 -15.75 -9.35
N THR A 241 -20.41 -16.78 -8.77
CA THR A 241 -21.17 -16.66 -7.52
C THR A 241 -20.27 -16.22 -6.37
N VAL A 242 -19.10 -16.85 -6.20
CA VAL A 242 -18.12 -16.47 -5.19
C VAL A 242 -17.60 -15.04 -5.43
N GLU A 243 -17.23 -14.72 -6.67
CA GLU A 243 -16.74 -13.37 -7.01
C GLU A 243 -17.77 -12.30 -6.67
N ASN A 244 -19.06 -12.53 -7.05
CA ASN A 244 -20.15 -11.60 -6.79
C ASN A 244 -20.54 -11.47 -5.32
N ALA A 245 -20.25 -12.45 -4.47
CA ALA A 245 -20.40 -12.32 -3.02
C ALA A 245 -19.30 -11.44 -2.42
N LEU A 246 -18.06 -11.60 -2.88
CA LEU A 246 -16.89 -10.85 -2.38
C LEU A 246 -16.85 -9.42 -2.89
N TYR A 247 -17.12 -9.19 -4.19
CA TYR A 247 -16.93 -7.91 -4.87
C TYR A 247 -18.11 -7.59 -5.82
N GLN A 248 -18.42 -6.31 -5.98
CA GLN A 248 -19.44 -5.86 -6.94
C GLN A 248 -18.84 -5.75 -8.36
N THR A 249 -19.12 -6.76 -9.17
CA THR A 249 -18.55 -6.90 -10.52
C THR A 249 -19.17 -5.96 -11.56
N LYS A 250 -20.31 -5.34 -11.24
CA LYS A 250 -21.02 -4.42 -12.15
C LYS A 250 -20.50 -2.97 -12.08
N ASN A 251 -19.60 -2.67 -11.15
CA ASN A 251 -19.04 -1.33 -11.03
C ASN A 251 -17.96 -1.11 -12.08
N GLU A 252 -18.16 -0.15 -12.97
CA GLU A 252 -17.21 0.32 -13.98
C GLU A 252 -16.74 1.76 -13.68
N SER A 253 -17.58 2.53 -12.99
CA SER A 253 -17.29 3.91 -12.61
C SER A 253 -17.47 4.16 -11.10
N ARG A 254 -16.94 5.29 -10.61
CA ARG A 254 -17.07 5.68 -9.20
C ARG A 254 -18.50 5.97 -8.75
N GLN A 255 -19.44 6.18 -9.67
CA GLN A 255 -20.85 6.47 -9.36
C GLN A 255 -21.72 5.21 -9.34
N ASP A 256 -21.26 4.10 -9.88
CA ASP A 256 -22.04 2.86 -9.99
C ASP A 256 -22.48 2.26 -8.66
N PRO A 257 -21.72 2.42 -7.54
CA PRO A 257 -22.20 1.97 -6.22
C PRO A 257 -23.52 2.60 -5.75
N LEU A 258 -23.96 3.69 -6.37
CA LEU A 258 -25.30 4.26 -6.14
C LEU A 258 -26.42 3.36 -6.70
N ASN A 259 -26.13 2.59 -7.75
CA ASN A 259 -27.07 1.69 -8.43
C ASN A 259 -26.85 0.22 -8.04
N PHE A 260 -25.60 -0.16 -7.73
CA PHE A 260 -25.22 -1.53 -7.42
C PHE A 260 -24.69 -1.63 -5.98
N PRO A 261 -25.36 -2.37 -5.09
CA PRO A 261 -24.98 -2.46 -3.68
C PRO A 261 -23.55 -2.97 -3.50
N ILE A 262 -22.82 -2.33 -2.59
CA ILE A 262 -21.48 -2.75 -2.20
C ILE A 262 -21.46 -4.16 -1.59
N LYS A 263 -20.39 -4.91 -1.85
CA LYS A 263 -20.20 -6.30 -1.40
C LYS A 263 -19.24 -6.41 -0.22
N LEU A 264 -18.90 -7.64 0.19
CA LEU A 264 -18.21 -7.93 1.44
C LEU A 264 -16.88 -7.19 1.60
N THR A 265 -15.99 -7.23 0.59
CA THR A 265 -14.68 -6.58 0.68
C THR A 265 -14.80 -5.06 0.79
N ASN A 266 -15.77 -4.45 0.09
CA ASN A 266 -16.03 -3.02 0.20
C ASN A 266 -16.55 -2.64 1.59
N LYS A 267 -17.49 -3.44 2.15
CA LYS A 267 -18.02 -3.19 3.50
C LYS A 267 -16.90 -3.25 4.55
N LEU A 268 -16.01 -4.23 4.44
CA LEU A 268 -14.88 -4.36 5.35
C LEU A 268 -13.88 -3.20 5.18
N GLY A 269 -13.58 -2.79 3.94
CA GLY A 269 -12.74 -1.61 3.66
C GLY A 269 -13.37 -0.29 4.12
N HIS A 270 -14.71 -0.22 4.20
CA HIS A 270 -15.39 0.95 4.78
C HIS A 270 -15.15 1.06 6.30
N ILE A 271 -15.13 -0.06 7.03
CA ILE A 271 -14.77 -0.05 8.47
C ILE A 271 -13.33 0.48 8.64
N ALA A 272 -12.38 0.02 7.82
CA ALA A 272 -11.00 0.53 7.86
C ALA A 272 -10.96 2.05 7.61
N ASN A 273 -11.77 2.56 6.68
CA ASN A 273 -11.88 3.99 6.41
C ASN A 273 -12.38 4.77 7.63
N LEU A 274 -13.46 4.30 8.28
CA LEU A 274 -14.04 4.96 9.46
C LEU A 274 -13.07 4.98 10.64
N VAL A 275 -12.46 3.85 10.96
CA VAL A 275 -11.54 3.71 12.11
C VAL A 275 -10.27 4.56 11.92
N THR A 276 -9.84 4.80 10.68
CA THR A 276 -8.62 5.57 10.40
C THR A 276 -8.84 7.09 10.27
N ILE A 277 -10.06 7.59 10.47
CA ILE A 277 -10.35 9.03 10.47
C ILE A 277 -9.58 9.76 11.59
N ASN A 278 -9.37 9.09 12.71
CA ASN A 278 -8.67 9.61 13.88
C ASN A 278 -7.69 8.58 14.45
N ASP A 279 -7.11 8.82 15.63
CA ASP A 279 -6.19 7.91 16.31
C ASP A 279 -6.84 7.09 17.43
N PHE A 280 -8.17 7.14 17.57
CA PHE A 280 -8.89 6.36 18.59
C PHE A 280 -8.89 4.86 18.27
N PRO A 281 -8.99 4.02 19.29
CA PRO A 281 -9.12 2.57 19.08
C PRO A 281 -10.46 2.24 18.41
N PRO A 282 -10.56 1.08 17.73
CA PRO A 282 -11.83 0.62 17.18
C PRO A 282 -12.85 0.39 18.31
N THR A 283 -14.11 0.75 18.09
CA THR A 283 -15.20 0.49 19.01
C THR A 283 -15.55 -1.00 19.05
N ASP A 284 -16.29 -1.43 20.08
CA ASP A 284 -16.77 -2.83 20.16
C ASP A 284 -17.70 -3.17 18.99
N GLN A 285 -18.41 -2.17 18.46
CA GLN A 285 -19.24 -2.35 17.27
C GLN A 285 -18.37 -2.59 16.02
N ASP A 286 -17.29 -1.82 15.84
CA ASP A 286 -16.34 -2.03 14.73
C ASP A 286 -15.74 -3.42 14.80
N LYS A 287 -15.33 -3.86 15.98
CA LYS A 287 -14.74 -5.19 16.21
C LYS A 287 -15.73 -6.31 15.86
N ARG A 288 -16.98 -6.22 16.34
CA ARG A 288 -18.01 -7.20 16.01
C ARG A 288 -18.32 -7.27 14.53
N LEU A 289 -18.49 -6.09 13.88
CA LEU A 289 -18.78 -6.04 12.45
C LEU A 289 -17.61 -6.55 11.61
N MET A 290 -16.37 -6.24 11.99
CA MET A 290 -15.17 -6.75 11.34
C MET A 290 -15.11 -8.29 11.43
N MET A 291 -15.39 -8.89 12.59
CA MET A 291 -15.42 -10.35 12.76
C MET A 291 -16.51 -10.98 11.89
N GLU A 292 -17.74 -10.44 11.91
CA GLU A 292 -18.84 -10.95 11.11
C GLU A 292 -18.55 -10.90 9.60
N LEU A 293 -18.03 -9.77 9.10
CA LEU A 293 -17.68 -9.64 7.68
C LEU A 293 -16.50 -10.52 7.30
N SER A 294 -15.50 -10.64 8.17
CA SER A 294 -14.34 -11.52 7.94
C SER A 294 -14.76 -12.99 7.88
N GLU A 295 -15.66 -13.44 8.75
CA GLU A 295 -16.21 -14.78 8.71
C GLU A 295 -16.93 -15.07 7.38
N LYS A 296 -17.79 -14.14 6.94
CA LYS A 296 -18.48 -14.26 5.65
C LYS A 296 -17.50 -14.30 4.47
N ILE A 297 -16.45 -13.47 4.49
CA ILE A 297 -15.41 -13.47 3.45
C ILE A 297 -14.65 -14.80 3.46
N ASN A 298 -14.23 -15.30 4.62
CA ASN A 298 -13.50 -16.55 4.74
C ASN A 298 -14.33 -17.75 4.25
N LYS A 299 -15.63 -17.76 4.51
CA LYS A 299 -16.55 -18.78 4.01
C LYS A 299 -16.59 -18.81 2.48
N GLU A 300 -16.63 -17.66 1.82
CA GLU A 300 -16.57 -17.60 0.36
C GLU A 300 -15.20 -18.07 -0.18
N ILE A 301 -14.10 -17.74 0.52
CA ILE A 301 -12.75 -18.24 0.18
C ILE A 301 -12.67 -19.76 0.34
N GLU A 302 -13.30 -20.33 1.37
CA GLU A 302 -13.39 -21.78 1.54
C GLU A 302 -14.16 -22.45 0.40
N VAL A 303 -15.28 -21.87 -0.04
CA VAL A 303 -16.02 -22.35 -1.21
C VAL A 303 -15.13 -22.31 -2.46
N PHE A 304 -14.42 -21.21 -2.70
CA PHE A 304 -13.45 -21.10 -3.79
C PHE A 304 -12.38 -22.19 -3.72
N ASN A 305 -11.75 -22.38 -2.55
CA ASN A 305 -10.71 -23.38 -2.38
C ASN A 305 -11.25 -24.83 -2.64
N LYS A 306 -12.48 -25.12 -2.25
CA LYS A 306 -13.12 -26.39 -2.54
C LYS A 306 -13.33 -26.57 -4.05
N LEU A 307 -13.83 -25.57 -4.76
CA LEU A 307 -13.95 -25.60 -6.21
C LEU A 307 -12.59 -25.86 -6.89
N MET A 308 -11.53 -25.27 -6.39
CA MET A 308 -10.17 -25.46 -6.93
C MET A 308 -9.66 -26.89 -6.75
N THR A 309 -9.89 -27.47 -5.57
CA THR A 309 -9.35 -28.80 -5.23
C THR A 309 -10.21 -29.95 -5.78
N SER A 310 -11.51 -29.76 -5.97
CA SER A 310 -12.42 -30.76 -6.52
C SER A 310 -12.70 -30.52 -8.01
N ASP A 311 -13.51 -29.53 -8.31
CA ASP A 311 -14.17 -29.39 -9.61
C ASP A 311 -13.19 -28.94 -10.72
N VAL A 312 -12.28 -28.01 -10.42
CA VAL A 312 -11.23 -27.60 -11.37
C VAL A 312 -10.25 -28.74 -11.63
N SER A 313 -9.91 -29.52 -10.61
CA SER A 313 -9.04 -30.70 -10.75
C SER A 313 -9.70 -31.78 -11.61
N GLU A 314 -10.99 -32.03 -11.39
CA GLU A 314 -11.78 -32.98 -12.19
C GLU A 314 -11.93 -32.50 -13.64
N PHE A 315 -12.19 -31.22 -13.86
CA PHE A 315 -12.21 -30.62 -15.19
C PHE A 315 -10.87 -30.83 -15.92
N ASN A 316 -9.74 -30.53 -15.26
CA ASN A 316 -8.42 -30.72 -15.85
C ASN A 316 -8.11 -32.17 -16.22
N LEU A 317 -8.55 -33.14 -15.37
CA LEU A 317 -8.41 -34.55 -15.68
C LEU A 317 -9.30 -34.99 -16.89
N SER A 318 -10.53 -34.48 -16.95
CA SER A 318 -11.45 -34.73 -18.06
C SER A 318 -10.92 -34.14 -19.36
N PHE A 319 -10.40 -32.92 -19.31
CA PHE A 319 -9.78 -32.23 -20.46
C PHE A 319 -8.58 -32.99 -21.02
N LYS A 320 -7.69 -33.50 -20.16
CA LYS A 320 -6.53 -34.32 -20.60
C LYS A 320 -6.93 -35.61 -21.30
N LYS A 321 -8.07 -36.19 -20.95
CA LYS A 321 -8.58 -37.45 -21.58
C LYS A 321 -9.13 -37.26 -22.99
N LEU A 322 -9.55 -36.04 -23.33
CA LEU A 322 -10.13 -35.74 -24.63
C LEU A 322 -9.15 -35.73 -25.81
N GLN A 323 -7.83 -35.76 -25.52
CA GLN A 323 -6.74 -35.69 -26.53
C GLN A 323 -7.01 -34.64 -27.62
N LEU A 324 -7.62 -33.52 -27.23
CA LEU A 324 -7.89 -32.41 -28.14
C LEU A 324 -6.57 -31.81 -28.59
N ASP A 325 -6.33 -31.79 -29.89
CA ASP A 325 -5.18 -31.10 -30.47
C ASP A 325 -5.31 -29.63 -30.20
N TYR A 326 -4.32 -29.10 -29.50
CA TYR A 326 -4.18 -27.63 -29.35
C TYR A 326 -3.76 -27.10 -30.72
N LEU A 327 -4.66 -26.50 -31.44
CA LEU A 327 -4.28 -25.57 -32.50
C LEU A 327 -3.77 -24.30 -31.81
N ILE A 328 -2.47 -24.27 -31.53
CA ILE A 328 -1.76 -23.02 -31.22
C ILE A 328 -1.45 -22.39 -32.57
N ASN A 329 -2.17 -21.35 -32.91
CA ASN A 329 -1.77 -20.42 -33.95
C ASN A 329 -1.07 -19.22 -33.29
#